data_3ec1d7ba8e20eff757e3004ee8b8f260
#
_entry.id   3ec1d7ba8e20eff757e3004ee8b8f260
#
_cell.length_a   1.000
_cell.length_b   1.000
_cell.length_c   1.000
_cell.angle_alpha   90.00
_cell.angle_beta   90.00
_cell.angle_gamma   90.00
#
_symmetry.space_group_name_H-M   'P 1'
#
loop_
_entity.id
_entity.type
_entity.pdbx_description
1 polymer ?
#
loop_
_entity_poly.entity_id
_entity_poly.type
_entity_poly.pdbx_seq_one_letter_code
_entity_poly.pdbx_strand_id
1 'polypeptide(L)'
;MALGLAAIMAMTAMTGCGGRSSAKTDSTTGGDKKQAEATSGKEKITLRIGSGHSESNPWITALEDYFVKNVSERVSEETNYEIDWVKSYGGSVISLGNELQGVQDGLVDIGCTILVFEASRLPLQDMVYSMPFSC
;
A
#
# COMPACT_ATOMS: atom_id res chain seq x y z
N MET A 1 -52.01 29.07 28.34
CA MET A 1 -52.61 27.76 28.03
C MET A 1 -51.45 26.85 27.75
N ALA A 2 -50.99 26.18 28.69
CA ALA A 2 -51.46 24.90 29.20
C ALA A 2 -50.92 23.75 28.36
N LEU A 3 -50.11 23.03 29.06
CA LEU A 3 -49.96 21.57 29.26
C LEU A 3 -49.23 20.87 28.11
N GLY A 4 -48.29 19.98 28.32
CA GLY A 4 -47.92 19.19 29.47
C GLY A 4 -47.47 17.82 28.98
N LEU A 5 -46.72 17.18 29.82
CA LEU A 5 -46.44 15.76 30.02
C LEU A 5 -45.27 15.23 29.19
N ALA A 6 -44.12 14.94 29.72
CA ALA A 6 -43.74 14.05 30.85
C ALA A 6 -43.84 12.54 30.53
N ALA A 7 -42.73 11.92 30.86
CA ALA A 7 -42.52 10.56 31.32
C ALA A 7 -42.28 9.48 30.23
N ILE A 8 -41.48 8.49 30.37
CA ILE A 8 -40.90 7.66 31.44
C ILE A 8 -39.92 6.67 30.81
N MET A 9 -38.75 6.53 31.37
CA MET A 9 -38.03 5.33 31.79
C MET A 9 -38.43 3.98 31.21
N ALA A 10 -37.41 3.24 30.79
CA ALA A 10 -37.21 1.90 31.36
C ALA A 10 -35.79 1.40 31.08
N MET A 11 -35.04 1.26 32.14
CA MET A 11 -33.90 0.34 32.28
C MET A 11 -34.41 -1.09 32.15
N THR A 12 -33.68 -1.92 31.40
CA THR A 12 -33.69 -3.37 31.72
C THR A 12 -32.26 -3.89 31.47
N ALA A 13 -31.58 -4.07 32.59
CA ALA A 13 -30.48 -4.98 32.71
C ALA A 13 -31.03 -6.42 32.68
N MET A 14 -30.47 -7.29 31.86
CA MET A 14 -30.58 -8.73 32.03
C MET A 14 -29.24 -9.38 31.79
N THR A 15 -28.63 -9.74 32.91
CA THR A 15 -27.67 -10.83 33.07
C THR A 15 -28.32 -12.16 32.67
N GLY A 16 -27.64 -12.89 31.81
CA GLY A 16 -28.05 -14.24 31.44
C GLY A 16 -26.83 -15.04 31.01
N CYS A 17 -26.29 -15.76 31.98
CA CYS A 17 -25.26 -16.78 31.79
C CYS A 17 -25.94 -18.08 31.31
N GLY A 18 -25.31 -18.77 30.35
CA GLY A 18 -25.54 -20.21 30.20
C GLY A 18 -25.82 -20.71 28.79
N GLY A 19 -24.97 -21.60 28.29
CA GLY A 19 -25.42 -22.64 27.36
C GLY A 19 -24.73 -22.73 26.00
N ARG A 20 -23.74 -23.56 25.94
CA ARG A 20 -23.17 -24.30 24.83
C ARG A 20 -24.17 -24.60 23.70
N SER A 21 -23.87 -24.23 22.45
CA SER A 21 -23.92 -25.18 21.33
C SER A 21 -23.31 -24.59 20.04
N SER A 22 -22.62 -25.44 19.32
CA SER A 22 -21.92 -25.23 18.08
C SER A 22 -22.84 -24.77 16.95
N ALA A 23 -22.43 -23.73 16.22
CA ALA A 23 -22.70 -23.62 14.79
C ALA A 23 -21.59 -22.77 14.18
N LYS A 24 -20.82 -23.39 13.28
CA LYS A 24 -19.87 -22.77 12.36
C LYS A 24 -20.60 -21.74 11.51
N THR A 25 -20.10 -20.55 11.47
CA THR A 25 -20.25 -19.67 10.30
C THR A 25 -18.94 -18.96 10.11
N ASP A 26 -18.29 -19.31 9.03
CA ASP A 26 -17.10 -18.74 8.44
C ASP A 26 -17.32 -17.25 8.21
N SER A 27 -16.47 -16.43 8.77
CA SER A 27 -16.22 -15.06 8.33
C SER A 27 -14.73 -14.85 8.41
N THR A 28 -14.09 -15.22 7.32
CA THR A 28 -12.67 -15.06 7.03
C THR A 28 -12.34 -13.58 6.92
N THR A 29 -11.83 -13.01 8.00
CA THR A 29 -10.94 -11.86 7.92
C THR A 29 -9.57 -12.38 8.31
N GLY A 30 -8.95 -13.03 7.35
CA GLY A 30 -7.59 -13.54 7.43
C GLY A 30 -6.60 -12.43 7.19
N GLY A 31 -6.13 -11.82 8.24
CA GLY A 31 -4.82 -11.22 8.27
C GLY A 31 -3.80 -12.36 8.40
N ASP A 32 -3.42 -12.97 7.31
CA ASP A 32 -2.32 -13.93 7.27
C ASP A 32 -1.00 -13.20 7.57
N LYS A 33 -0.64 -13.18 8.84
CA LYS A 33 0.75 -13.12 9.24
C LYS A 33 1.39 -14.44 8.85
N LYS A 34 1.77 -14.58 7.61
CA LYS A 34 2.66 -15.65 7.19
C LYS A 34 4.01 -15.36 7.81
N GLN A 35 4.26 -16.05 8.90
CA GLN A 35 5.55 -16.11 9.55
C GLN A 35 6.53 -16.71 8.55
N ALA A 36 7.34 -15.86 7.93
CA ALA A 36 8.41 -16.31 7.04
C ALA A 36 9.49 -16.96 7.89
N GLU A 37 9.79 -18.18 7.57
CA GLU A 37 10.87 -18.98 8.12
C GLU A 37 12.21 -18.21 8.01
N ALA A 38 12.83 -18.01 9.14
CA ALA A 38 14.15 -17.40 9.26
C ALA A 38 15.21 -18.37 8.72
N THR A 39 15.74 -18.10 7.52
CA THR A 39 16.82 -18.86 6.92
C THR A 39 18.08 -18.00 6.65
N SER A 40 18.12 -16.77 7.01
CA SER A 40 19.32 -15.97 7.23
C SER A 40 19.07 -15.14 8.47
N GLY A 41 20.06 -14.92 9.31
CA GLY A 41 19.88 -14.18 10.57
C GLY A 41 19.51 -12.69 10.39
N LYS A 42 18.91 -12.31 9.25
CA LYS A 42 18.45 -10.97 8.90
C LYS A 42 16.93 -10.87 8.99
N GLU A 43 16.47 -9.72 9.43
CA GLU A 43 15.04 -9.40 9.49
C GLU A 43 14.51 -9.05 8.08
N LYS A 44 13.38 -9.64 7.68
CA LYS A 44 12.78 -9.39 6.36
C LYS A 44 11.82 -8.21 6.42
N ILE A 45 12.00 -7.27 5.49
CA ILE A 45 11.12 -6.13 5.26
C ILE A 45 10.44 -6.31 3.91
N THR A 46 9.11 -6.32 3.88
CA THR A 46 8.35 -6.36 2.63
C THR A 46 8.13 -4.94 2.13
N LEU A 47 8.57 -4.64 0.90
CA LEU A 47 8.32 -3.38 0.20
C LEU A 47 7.56 -3.65 -1.09
N ARG A 48 6.47 -2.89 -1.27
CA ARG A 48 5.65 -2.94 -2.49
C ARG A 48 6.09 -1.84 -3.43
N ILE A 49 6.50 -2.24 -4.64
CA ILE A 49 6.88 -1.31 -5.71
C ILE A 49 5.93 -1.47 -6.90
N GLY A 50 5.49 -0.36 -7.48
CA GLY A 50 4.53 -0.41 -8.57
C GLY A 50 4.64 0.71 -9.59
N SER A 51 4.10 0.44 -10.78
CA SER A 51 3.96 1.41 -11.87
C SER A 51 2.81 1.01 -12.79
N GLY A 52 2.17 2.01 -13.41
CA GLY A 52 1.22 1.79 -14.49
C GLY A 52 1.86 1.28 -15.78
N HIS A 53 3.18 1.41 -15.90
CA HIS A 53 3.93 0.95 -17.06
C HIS A 53 4.25 -0.54 -17.00
N SER A 54 4.29 -1.17 -18.17
CA SER A 54 4.67 -2.58 -18.33
C SER A 54 6.16 -2.79 -18.02
N GLU A 55 6.50 -4.00 -17.58
CA GLU A 55 7.88 -4.45 -17.33
C GLU A 55 8.78 -4.33 -18.57
N SER A 56 8.21 -4.41 -19.77
CA SER A 56 8.95 -4.27 -21.04
C SER A 56 9.42 -2.85 -21.33
N ASN A 57 8.97 -1.86 -20.57
CA ASN A 57 9.42 -0.49 -20.73
C ASN A 57 10.85 -0.31 -20.23
N PRO A 58 11.73 0.37 -20.99
CA PRO A 58 13.15 0.52 -20.63
C PRO A 58 13.40 1.12 -19.25
N TRP A 59 12.56 2.05 -18.81
CA TRP A 59 12.69 2.65 -17.46
C TRP A 59 12.26 1.71 -16.34
N ILE A 60 11.32 0.79 -16.58
CA ILE A 60 10.98 -0.24 -15.60
C ILE A 60 12.11 -1.29 -15.54
N THR A 61 12.65 -1.68 -16.68
CA THR A 61 13.85 -2.54 -16.70
C THR A 61 15.01 -1.87 -15.95
N ALA A 62 15.25 -0.57 -16.20
CA ALA A 62 16.28 0.17 -15.47
C ALA A 62 15.99 0.28 -13.96
N LEU A 63 14.72 0.45 -13.57
CA LEU A 63 14.31 0.43 -12.17
C LEU A 63 14.68 -0.89 -11.49
N GLU A 64 14.43 -2.02 -12.16
CA GLU A 64 14.77 -3.35 -11.67
C GLU A 64 16.29 -3.57 -11.58
N ASP A 65 16.99 -3.30 -12.67
CA ASP A 65 18.42 -3.61 -12.79
C ASP A 65 19.31 -2.71 -11.92
N TYR A 66 18.90 -1.46 -11.73
CA TYR A 66 19.72 -0.52 -10.95
C TYR A 66 19.15 -0.27 -9.55
N PHE A 67 17.90 0.16 -9.44
CA PHE A 67 17.36 0.56 -8.15
C PHE A 67 17.08 -0.64 -7.25
N VAL A 68 16.24 -1.56 -7.69
CA VAL A 68 15.82 -2.72 -6.87
C VAL A 68 17.01 -3.56 -6.47
N LYS A 69 17.89 -3.87 -7.43
CA LYS A 69 19.09 -4.68 -7.21
C LYS A 69 20.07 -3.99 -6.25
N ASN A 70 20.48 -2.75 -6.55
CA ASN A 70 21.46 -2.04 -5.73
C ASN A 70 20.94 -1.76 -4.31
N VAL A 71 19.65 -1.43 -4.16
CA VAL A 71 19.06 -1.22 -2.83
C VAL A 71 19.04 -2.53 -2.04
N SER A 72 18.66 -3.64 -2.67
CA SER A 72 18.68 -4.96 -2.02
C SER A 72 20.08 -5.35 -1.54
N GLU A 73 21.08 -5.20 -2.41
CA GLU A 73 22.48 -5.48 -2.10
C GLU A 73 22.96 -4.62 -0.93
N ARG A 74 22.80 -3.29 -1.02
CA ARG A 74 23.25 -2.37 0.02
C ARG A 74 22.57 -2.57 1.36
N VAL A 75 21.26 -2.77 1.36
CA VAL A 75 20.50 -3.04 2.59
C VAL A 75 20.99 -4.34 3.22
N SER A 76 21.22 -5.37 2.41
CA SER A 76 21.74 -6.65 2.89
C SER A 76 23.18 -6.53 3.41
N GLU A 77 24.04 -5.72 2.80
CA GLU A 77 25.44 -5.58 3.20
C GLU A 77 25.63 -4.64 4.39
N GLU A 78 24.89 -3.51 4.40
CA GLU A 78 25.10 -2.44 5.37
C GLU A 78 24.19 -2.55 6.61
N THR A 79 23.18 -3.46 6.57
CA THR A 79 22.19 -3.58 7.64
C THR A 79 21.90 -5.03 8.03
N ASN A 80 21.09 -5.20 9.08
CA ASN A 80 20.57 -6.50 9.49
C ASN A 80 19.21 -6.82 8.85
N TYR A 81 18.91 -6.20 7.71
CA TYR A 81 17.66 -6.39 6.98
C TYR A 81 17.86 -7.02 5.62
N GLU A 82 16.81 -7.66 5.11
CA GLU A 82 16.66 -8.16 3.76
C GLU A 82 15.32 -7.69 3.19
N ILE A 83 15.30 -7.15 1.97
CA ILE A 83 14.08 -6.66 1.36
C ILE A 83 13.41 -7.76 0.54
N ASP A 84 12.14 -8.02 0.85
CA ASP A 84 11.23 -8.85 0.05
C ASP A 84 10.36 -7.93 -0.81
N TRP A 85 10.63 -7.90 -2.12
CA TRP A 85 9.95 -7.01 -3.04
C TRP A 85 8.65 -7.60 -3.57
N VAL A 86 7.54 -6.89 -3.36
CA VAL A 86 6.27 -7.16 -4.04
C VAL A 86 6.12 -6.19 -5.21
N LYS A 87 6.26 -6.71 -6.42
CA LYS A 87 6.31 -5.94 -7.67
C LYS A 87 4.96 -5.94 -8.37
N SER A 88 4.48 -4.76 -8.77
CA SER A 88 3.17 -4.55 -9.38
C SER A 88 3.28 -3.58 -10.55
N TYR A 89 3.52 -4.13 -11.75
CA TYR A 89 3.67 -3.36 -12.98
C TYR A 89 2.50 -3.59 -13.95
N GLY A 90 2.45 -2.80 -15.01
CA GLY A 90 1.45 -2.92 -16.07
C GLY A 90 0.04 -2.52 -15.65
N GLY A 91 -0.10 -1.68 -14.65
CA GLY A 91 -1.42 -1.22 -14.21
C GLY A 91 -2.19 -2.22 -13.35
N SER A 92 -1.53 -3.27 -12.83
CA SER A 92 -2.18 -4.32 -12.04
C SER A 92 -2.75 -3.82 -10.70
N VAL A 93 -2.05 -2.91 -10.05
CA VAL A 93 -2.47 -2.28 -8.77
C VAL A 93 -2.67 -0.78 -8.94
N ILE A 94 -1.81 -0.13 -9.73
CA ILE A 94 -1.84 1.31 -9.97
C ILE A 94 -1.89 1.54 -11.48
N SER A 95 -2.93 2.19 -11.97
CA SER A 95 -3.04 2.57 -13.38
C SER A 95 -2.10 3.73 -13.72
N LEU A 96 -1.75 3.82 -15.00
CA LEU A 96 -0.91 4.86 -15.56
C LEU A 96 -1.44 6.27 -15.22
N GLY A 97 -0.58 7.14 -14.72
CA GLY A 97 -0.94 8.50 -14.28
C GLY A 97 -1.61 8.58 -12.91
N ASN A 98 -1.67 7.47 -12.16
CA ASN A 98 -2.16 7.42 -10.80
C ASN A 98 -1.10 6.87 -9.81
N GLU A 99 0.16 6.82 -10.20
CA GLU A 99 1.24 6.28 -9.38
C GLU A 99 1.41 7.09 -8.09
N LEU A 100 1.36 8.41 -8.17
CA LEU A 100 1.45 9.28 -7.00
C LEU A 100 0.26 9.05 -6.05
N GLN A 101 -0.95 8.90 -6.59
CA GLN A 101 -2.13 8.59 -5.79
C GLN A 101 -2.00 7.23 -5.13
N GLY A 102 -1.50 6.23 -5.85
CA GLY A 102 -1.30 4.88 -5.33
C GLY A 102 -0.35 4.82 -4.12
N VAL A 103 0.70 5.65 -4.13
CA VAL A 103 1.60 5.81 -2.97
C VAL A 103 0.88 6.53 -1.83
N GLN A 104 0.15 7.62 -2.11
CA GLN A 104 -0.60 8.37 -1.10
C GLN A 104 -1.67 7.51 -0.41
N ASP A 105 -2.34 6.66 -1.17
CA ASP A 105 -3.38 5.74 -0.66
C ASP A 105 -2.78 4.49 0.00
N GLY A 106 -1.46 4.33 -0.02
CA GLY A 106 -0.78 3.19 0.57
C GLY A 106 -0.98 1.88 -0.18
N LEU A 107 -1.31 1.93 -1.47
CA LEU A 107 -1.42 0.73 -2.32
C LEU A 107 -0.04 0.14 -2.60
N VAL A 108 0.95 1.00 -2.77
CA VAL A 108 2.37 0.66 -2.86
C VAL A 108 3.19 1.58 -1.97
N ASP A 109 4.39 1.15 -1.61
CA ASP A 109 5.33 1.92 -0.80
C ASP A 109 6.24 2.79 -1.69
N ILE A 110 6.49 2.32 -2.91
CA ILE A 110 7.31 3.01 -3.92
C ILE A 110 6.56 3.01 -5.26
N GLY A 111 6.33 4.19 -5.82
CA GLY A 111 5.73 4.37 -7.14
C GLY A 111 6.78 4.84 -8.15
N CYS A 112 6.85 4.20 -9.32
CA CYS A 112 7.63 4.70 -10.44
C CYS A 112 6.72 5.39 -11.46
N THR A 113 6.81 6.72 -11.54
CA THR A 113 6.01 7.53 -12.46
C THR A 113 6.88 8.34 -13.40
N ILE A 114 6.33 8.70 -14.56
CA ILE A 114 6.91 9.71 -15.45
C ILE A 114 6.18 11.03 -15.17
N LEU A 115 6.94 12.06 -14.83
CA LEU A 115 6.41 13.34 -14.33
C LEU A 115 5.38 13.99 -15.25
N VAL A 116 5.53 13.84 -16.58
CA VAL A 116 4.58 14.39 -17.56
C VAL A 116 3.14 13.88 -17.39
N PHE A 117 2.95 12.70 -16.81
CA PHE A 117 1.62 12.16 -16.52
C PHE A 117 1.02 12.69 -15.22
N GLU A 118 1.83 13.35 -14.40
CA GLU A 118 1.44 13.93 -13.11
C GLU A 118 1.47 15.48 -13.13
N ALA A 119 1.43 16.10 -14.30
CA ALA A 119 1.57 17.55 -14.49
C ALA A 119 0.61 18.37 -13.62
N SER A 120 -0.62 17.90 -13.42
CA SER A 120 -1.61 18.59 -12.60
C SER A 120 -1.28 18.58 -11.09
N ARG A 121 -0.56 17.57 -10.63
CA ARG A 121 -0.18 17.39 -9.21
C ARG A 121 1.24 17.88 -8.94
N LEU A 122 2.11 17.81 -9.94
CA LEU A 122 3.52 18.17 -9.85
C LEU A 122 3.88 19.26 -10.90
N PRO A 123 3.20 20.43 -10.87
CA PRO A 123 3.36 21.45 -11.92
C PRO A 123 4.78 22.03 -11.99
N LEU A 124 5.50 22.08 -10.87
CA LEU A 124 6.89 22.58 -10.85
C LEU A 124 7.86 21.60 -11.52
N GLN A 125 7.64 20.31 -11.35
CA GLN A 125 8.44 19.26 -11.99
C GLN A 125 8.13 19.16 -13.49
N ASP A 126 6.87 19.40 -13.88
CA ASP A 126 6.44 19.39 -15.27
C ASP A 126 6.92 20.65 -16.04
N MET A 127 7.25 21.73 -15.36
CA MET A 127 7.74 22.97 -15.96
C MET A 127 8.95 22.75 -16.85
N VAL A 128 9.81 21.78 -16.54
CA VAL A 128 10.99 21.44 -17.35
C VAL A 128 10.59 20.98 -18.76
N TYR A 129 9.48 20.25 -18.89
CA TYR A 129 8.96 19.79 -20.19
C TYR A 129 8.24 20.89 -20.97
N SER A 130 7.78 21.93 -20.27
CA SER A 130 7.09 23.07 -20.88
C SER A 130 8.03 24.18 -21.33
N MET A 131 9.30 24.12 -20.96
CA MET A 131 10.30 25.13 -21.36
C MET A 131 10.89 24.83 -22.74
N PRO A 132 10.88 25.81 -23.67
CA PRO A 132 11.36 25.59 -25.03
C PRO A 132 12.88 25.39 -25.15
N PHE A 133 13.61 25.52 -24.04
CA PHE A 133 15.07 25.43 -23.97
C PHE A 133 15.58 24.32 -23.04
N SER A 134 14.71 23.42 -22.60
CA SER A 134 15.13 22.26 -21.84
C SER A 134 15.73 21.22 -22.82
N CYS A 135 17.05 21.17 -22.90
CA CYS A 135 17.80 20.15 -23.61
C CYS A 135 18.23 19.05 -22.65
#